data_011f59fc745016b07bc406884c3aaaa8
#
_entry.id   011f59fc745016b07bc406884c3aaaa8
#
_cell.length_a   1.000
_cell.length_b   1.000
_cell.length_c   1.000
_cell.angle_alpha   90.00
_cell.angle_beta   90.00
_cell.angle_gamma   90.00
#
_symmetry.space_group_name_H-M   'P 1'
#
loop_
_entity.id
_entity.type
_entity.pdbx_description
1 polymer ?
#
loop_
_entity_poly.entity_id
_entity_poly.type
_entity_poly.pdbx_seq_one_letter_code
_entity_poly.pdbx_strand_id
1 'polypeptide(L)'
;SIPVALQDKFVDCWVDQLIKDPGQHDKVEFDIVPTCYTFDLDFKLTKLVNSGVEQKNVALLKEELLTLTDLHISQQKFNLNAELNKVNQLEAKVKDYESLEFNISTIKHLLEDCRTYGILPFSNLARMAFIATDILKSLVNKGILNSDDESNIKGNIHTITSEVIADFESVHKKQISMNDFLEKYGHLRPGT
;
A
#
# COMPACT_ATOMS: atom_id res chain seq x y z
N SER A 1 19.31 -7.07 -11.69
CA SER A 1 18.82 -7.50 -10.35
C SER A 1 19.95 -7.46 -9.32
N ILE A 2 19.63 -7.09 -8.10
CA ILE A 2 20.58 -6.99 -6.99
C ILE A 2 21.10 -8.40 -6.63
N PRO A 3 22.43 -8.63 -6.54
CA PRO A 3 23.01 -9.91 -6.11
C PRO A 3 22.52 -10.32 -4.70
N VAL A 4 22.29 -11.62 -4.46
CA VAL A 4 21.75 -12.13 -3.18
C VAL A 4 22.58 -11.71 -1.99
N ALA A 5 23.91 -11.86 -2.06
CA ALA A 5 24.82 -11.45 -0.97
C ALA A 5 24.75 -9.94 -0.64
N LEU A 6 24.27 -9.11 -1.57
CA LEU A 6 24.06 -7.69 -1.34
C LEU A 6 22.65 -7.41 -0.77
N GLN A 7 21.66 -8.22 -1.16
CA GLN A 7 20.33 -8.17 -0.56
C GLN A 7 20.40 -8.41 0.95
N ASP A 8 21.15 -9.44 1.38
CA ASP A 8 21.36 -9.76 2.81
C ASP A 8 21.94 -8.55 3.57
N LYS A 9 22.94 -7.86 3.00
CA LYS A 9 23.52 -6.65 3.63
C LYS A 9 22.51 -5.51 3.79
N PHE A 10 21.63 -5.30 2.82
CA PHE A 10 20.59 -4.30 2.95
C PHE A 10 19.57 -4.70 4.03
N VAL A 11 19.16 -5.96 4.04
CA VAL A 11 18.22 -6.49 5.04
C VAL A 11 18.81 -6.34 6.44
N ASP A 12 20.07 -6.72 6.65
CA ASP A 12 20.75 -6.55 7.94
C ASP A 12 20.74 -5.09 8.41
N CYS A 13 21.03 -4.13 7.51
CA CYS A 13 20.98 -2.71 7.85
C CYS A 13 19.57 -2.24 8.26
N TRP A 14 18.53 -2.73 7.61
CA TRP A 14 17.15 -2.37 7.94
C TRP A 14 16.67 -3.05 9.22
N VAL A 15 17.04 -4.31 9.44
CA VAL A 15 16.78 -5.02 10.71
C VAL A 15 17.47 -4.33 11.88
N ASP A 16 18.73 -3.88 11.72
CA ASP A 16 19.45 -3.13 12.73
C ASP A 16 18.75 -1.80 13.08
N GLN A 17 18.13 -1.13 12.10
CA GLN A 17 17.32 0.06 12.36
C GLN A 17 16.09 -0.27 13.20
N LEU A 18 15.39 -1.36 12.89
CA LEU A 18 14.22 -1.82 13.67
C LEU A 18 14.60 -2.26 15.08
N ILE A 19 15.74 -2.91 15.26
CA ILE A 19 16.23 -3.29 16.61
C ILE A 19 16.49 -2.04 17.44
N LYS A 20 17.05 -0.98 16.84
CA LYS A 20 17.33 0.30 17.54
C LYS A 20 16.06 1.09 17.86
N ASP A 21 15.04 0.99 17.03
CA ASP A 21 13.75 1.66 17.22
C ASP A 21 12.59 0.72 16.84
N PRO A 22 12.20 -0.19 17.75
CA PRO A 22 11.10 -1.13 17.52
C PRO A 22 9.74 -0.49 17.28
N GLY A 23 9.56 0.79 17.68
CA GLY A 23 8.33 1.55 17.44
C GLY A 23 8.04 1.82 15.96
N GLN A 24 9.01 1.56 15.07
CA GLN A 24 8.84 1.74 13.62
C GLN A 24 8.31 0.49 12.89
N HIS A 25 7.95 -0.58 13.60
CA HIS A 25 7.51 -1.84 12.98
C HIS A 25 6.29 -1.69 12.08
N ASP A 26 5.40 -0.75 12.34
CA ASP A 26 4.21 -0.44 11.53
C ASP A 26 4.50 0.45 10.31
N LYS A 27 5.76 0.91 10.16
CA LYS A 27 6.15 1.88 9.14
C LYS A 27 7.33 1.41 8.29
N VAL A 28 7.60 0.11 8.30
CA VAL A 28 8.76 -0.48 7.63
C VAL A 28 8.83 -0.08 6.17
N GLU A 29 7.72 -0.18 5.45
CA GLU A 29 7.60 0.13 4.02
C GLU A 29 7.62 1.63 3.70
N PHE A 30 7.51 2.51 4.68
CA PHE A 30 7.49 3.96 4.50
C PHE A 30 8.77 4.64 4.98
N ASP A 31 9.27 4.24 6.16
CA ASP A 31 10.33 4.99 6.85
C ASP A 31 11.66 4.23 6.94
N ILE A 32 11.66 2.91 6.72
CA ILE A 32 12.85 2.05 6.86
C ILE A 32 13.32 1.53 5.52
N VAL A 33 12.46 0.80 4.79
CA VAL A 33 12.81 0.15 3.52
C VAL A 33 12.27 0.99 2.36
N PRO A 34 13.14 1.57 1.52
CA PRO A 34 12.67 2.25 0.32
C PRO A 34 12.08 1.23 -0.65
N THR A 35 10.79 1.36 -0.94
CA THR A 35 10.04 0.44 -1.81
C THR A 35 9.89 0.94 -3.24
N CYS A 36 10.21 2.21 -3.49
CA CYS A 36 10.17 2.85 -4.78
C CYS A 36 11.21 3.97 -4.89
N TYR A 37 11.43 4.47 -6.10
CA TYR A 37 12.21 5.68 -6.33
C TYR A 37 11.40 6.91 -5.91
N THR A 38 12.05 7.82 -5.16
CA THR A 38 11.50 9.12 -4.77
C THR A 38 12.51 10.22 -5.00
N PHE A 39 12.08 11.48 -5.10
CA PHE A 39 12.98 12.62 -5.37
C PHE A 39 13.95 12.93 -4.21
N ASP A 40 13.67 12.43 -3.02
CA ASP A 40 14.52 12.53 -1.83
C ASP A 40 15.26 11.23 -1.48
N LEU A 41 15.26 10.24 -2.40
CA LEU A 41 15.82 8.90 -2.16
C LEU A 41 17.29 8.94 -1.75
N ASP A 42 18.11 9.83 -2.33
CA ASP A 42 19.52 9.96 -1.97
C ASP A 42 19.71 10.26 -0.47
N PHE A 43 18.86 11.09 0.10
CA PHE A 43 18.87 11.38 1.54
C PHE A 43 18.49 10.14 2.36
N LYS A 44 17.45 9.41 1.95
CA LYS A 44 17.01 8.17 2.62
C LYS A 44 18.10 7.10 2.59
N LEU A 45 18.81 6.96 1.47
CA LEU A 45 19.87 5.97 1.29
C LEU A 45 21.18 6.31 2.03
N THR A 46 21.34 7.54 2.53
CA THR A 46 22.51 7.94 3.34
C THR A 46 22.69 7.03 4.57
N LYS A 47 21.58 6.53 5.13
CA LYS A 47 21.61 5.59 6.27
C LYS A 47 22.37 4.30 5.93
N LEU A 48 22.22 3.77 4.73
CA LEU A 48 22.94 2.58 4.26
C LEU A 48 24.43 2.83 4.15
N VAL A 49 24.84 3.98 3.60
CA VAL A 49 26.25 4.37 3.51
C VAL A 49 26.87 4.48 4.91
N ASN A 50 26.15 5.12 5.84
CA ASN A 50 26.57 5.27 7.24
C ASN A 50 26.66 3.93 7.99
N SER A 51 25.94 2.91 7.53
CA SER A 51 26.02 1.53 8.06
C SER A 51 27.10 0.68 7.37
N GLY A 52 27.94 1.28 6.52
CA GLY A 52 29.09 0.63 5.89
C GLY A 52 28.80 -0.05 4.55
N VAL A 53 27.63 0.23 3.93
CA VAL A 53 27.37 -0.22 2.56
C VAL A 53 28.13 0.65 1.58
N GLU A 54 28.87 0.03 0.66
CA GLU A 54 29.64 0.76 -0.35
C GLU A 54 28.74 1.61 -1.25
N GLN A 55 29.18 2.82 -1.57
CA GLN A 55 28.44 3.77 -2.41
C GLN A 55 27.99 3.19 -3.76
N LYS A 56 28.83 2.35 -4.40
CA LYS A 56 28.46 1.69 -5.66
C LYS A 56 27.26 0.77 -5.54
N ASN A 57 27.10 0.09 -4.37
CA ASN A 57 26.01 -0.81 -4.09
C ASN A 57 24.71 -0.04 -3.79
N VAL A 58 24.83 1.12 -3.14
CA VAL A 58 23.70 2.03 -2.92
C VAL A 58 23.23 2.63 -4.24
N ALA A 59 24.15 2.97 -5.16
CA ALA A 59 23.81 3.42 -6.51
C ALA A 59 23.05 2.33 -7.29
N LEU A 60 23.48 1.07 -7.21
CA LEU A 60 22.78 -0.06 -7.83
C LEU A 60 21.34 -0.20 -7.27
N LEU A 61 21.17 -0.11 -5.96
CA LEU A 61 19.82 -0.15 -5.35
C LEU A 61 18.94 0.98 -5.90
N LYS A 62 19.48 2.20 -6.01
CA LYS A 62 18.77 3.35 -6.56
C LYS A 62 18.32 3.12 -8.01
N GLU A 63 19.18 2.57 -8.86
CA GLU A 63 18.86 2.25 -10.26
C GLU A 63 17.75 1.17 -10.35
N GLU A 64 17.85 0.13 -9.53
CA GLU A 64 16.83 -0.92 -9.50
C GLU A 64 15.48 -0.40 -8.99
N LEU A 65 15.47 0.48 -7.98
CA LEU A 65 14.26 1.13 -7.50
C LEU A 65 13.64 2.05 -8.57
N LEU A 66 14.46 2.79 -9.32
CA LEU A 66 13.98 3.62 -10.43
C LEU A 66 13.34 2.76 -11.51
N THR A 67 14.01 1.68 -11.94
CA THR A 67 13.48 0.73 -12.92
C THR A 67 12.17 0.10 -12.45
N LEU A 68 12.11 -0.34 -11.19
CA LEU A 68 10.90 -0.92 -10.61
C LEU A 68 9.74 0.09 -10.59
N THR A 69 10.01 1.34 -10.22
CA THR A 69 9.00 2.40 -10.14
C THR A 69 8.48 2.74 -11.54
N ASP A 70 9.36 2.87 -12.52
CA ASP A 70 8.98 3.11 -13.92
C ASP A 70 8.08 1.99 -14.48
N LEU A 71 8.43 0.73 -14.24
CA LEU A 71 7.61 -0.42 -14.64
C LEU A 71 6.20 -0.41 -14.03
N HIS A 72 6.04 0.14 -12.82
CA HIS A 72 4.72 0.26 -12.19
C HIS A 72 3.94 1.46 -12.75
N ILE A 73 4.56 2.64 -12.84
CA ILE A 73 3.90 3.85 -13.34
C ILE A 73 3.51 3.70 -14.81
N SER A 74 4.37 3.11 -15.63
CA SER A 74 4.07 2.83 -17.06
C SER A 74 3.09 1.67 -17.27
N GLN A 75 2.62 1.04 -16.19
CA GLN A 75 1.72 -0.13 -16.22
C GLN A 75 2.26 -1.35 -17.01
N GLN A 76 3.57 -1.42 -17.24
CA GLN A 76 4.20 -2.59 -17.87
C GLN A 76 4.21 -3.81 -16.97
N LYS A 77 4.28 -3.60 -15.65
CA LYS A 77 4.30 -4.68 -14.66
C LYS A 77 2.91 -5.23 -14.36
N PHE A 78 1.89 -4.39 -14.39
CA PHE A 78 0.49 -4.76 -14.23
C PHE A 78 -0.43 -3.64 -14.80
N ASN A 79 -1.67 -3.98 -15.09
CA ASN A 79 -2.66 -3.02 -15.57
C ASN A 79 -3.69 -2.72 -14.48
N LEU A 80 -3.84 -1.45 -14.10
CA LEU A 80 -4.74 -0.99 -13.04
C LEU A 80 -6.18 -1.47 -13.24
N ASN A 81 -6.71 -1.31 -14.47
CA ASN A 81 -8.08 -1.72 -14.77
C ASN A 81 -8.25 -3.24 -14.71
N ALA A 82 -7.22 -4.01 -15.10
CA ALA A 82 -7.27 -5.47 -15.01
C ALA A 82 -7.30 -5.93 -13.53
N GLU A 83 -6.56 -5.27 -12.63
CA GLU A 83 -6.60 -5.59 -11.21
C GLU A 83 -7.95 -5.21 -10.58
N LEU A 84 -8.50 -4.04 -10.90
CA LEU A 84 -9.84 -3.63 -10.46
C LEU A 84 -10.93 -4.61 -10.96
N ASN A 85 -10.84 -5.06 -12.20
CA ASN A 85 -11.77 -6.04 -12.74
C ASN A 85 -11.72 -7.38 -11.98
N LYS A 86 -10.54 -7.82 -11.51
CA LYS A 86 -10.44 -9.02 -10.66
C LYS A 86 -11.16 -8.82 -9.32
N VAL A 87 -11.02 -7.67 -8.70
CA VAL A 87 -11.74 -7.36 -7.44
C VAL A 87 -13.26 -7.40 -7.67
N ASN A 88 -13.75 -6.81 -8.76
CA ASN A 88 -15.18 -6.88 -9.12
C ASN A 88 -15.65 -8.33 -9.38
N GLN A 89 -14.79 -9.17 -9.97
CA GLN A 89 -15.08 -10.60 -10.14
C GLN A 89 -15.19 -11.32 -8.79
N LEU A 90 -14.35 -10.96 -7.81
CA LEU A 90 -14.48 -11.55 -6.46
C LEU A 90 -15.81 -11.21 -5.83
N GLU A 91 -16.26 -9.96 -5.95
CA GLU A 91 -17.56 -9.55 -5.41
C GLU A 91 -18.71 -10.36 -6.02
N ALA A 92 -18.70 -10.60 -7.33
CA ALA A 92 -19.69 -11.44 -7.98
C ALA A 92 -19.64 -12.89 -7.48
N LYS A 93 -18.43 -13.46 -7.37
CA LYS A 93 -18.21 -14.83 -6.88
C LYS A 93 -18.67 -15.01 -5.42
N VAL A 94 -18.45 -14.02 -4.56
CA VAL A 94 -18.90 -14.09 -3.16
C VAL A 94 -20.41 -14.23 -3.08
N LYS A 95 -21.17 -13.53 -3.91
CA LYS A 95 -22.64 -13.67 -3.97
C LYS A 95 -23.08 -15.09 -4.39
N ASP A 96 -22.33 -15.74 -5.28
CA ASP A 96 -22.60 -17.13 -5.67
C ASP A 96 -22.40 -18.08 -4.48
N TYR A 97 -21.38 -17.85 -3.64
CA TYR A 97 -21.10 -18.66 -2.44
C TYR A 97 -22.20 -18.59 -1.39
N GLU A 98 -22.94 -17.48 -1.28
CA GLU A 98 -24.06 -17.35 -0.34
C GLU A 98 -25.17 -18.38 -0.58
N SER A 99 -25.30 -18.88 -1.81
CA SER A 99 -26.30 -19.88 -2.21
C SER A 99 -25.80 -21.33 -2.11
N LEU A 100 -24.50 -21.55 -1.85
CA LEU A 100 -23.90 -22.88 -1.85
C LEU A 100 -23.96 -23.55 -0.47
N GLU A 101 -23.96 -24.88 -0.48
CA GLU A 101 -23.83 -25.66 0.74
C GLU A 101 -22.46 -25.43 1.40
N PHE A 102 -22.48 -25.18 2.72
CA PHE A 102 -21.28 -24.98 3.50
C PHE A 102 -20.54 -26.30 3.75
N ASN A 103 -19.46 -26.53 3.00
CA ASN A 103 -18.61 -27.72 3.14
C ASN A 103 -17.13 -27.38 2.89
N ILE A 104 -16.24 -28.34 3.16
CA ILE A 104 -14.79 -28.14 3.03
C ILE A 104 -14.37 -27.77 1.60
N SER A 105 -15.04 -28.31 0.57
CA SER A 105 -14.74 -27.97 -0.83
C SER A 105 -15.09 -26.51 -1.13
N THR A 106 -16.27 -26.05 -0.68
CA THR A 106 -16.70 -24.65 -0.82
C THR A 106 -15.73 -23.70 -0.13
N ILE A 107 -15.27 -24.05 1.09
CA ILE A 107 -14.26 -23.24 1.81
C ILE A 107 -12.96 -23.16 1.02
N LYS A 108 -12.46 -24.27 0.49
CA LYS A 108 -11.24 -24.27 -0.31
C LYS A 108 -11.33 -23.38 -1.55
N HIS A 109 -12.45 -23.47 -2.28
CA HIS A 109 -12.68 -22.63 -3.45
C HIS A 109 -12.76 -21.15 -3.07
N LEU A 110 -13.47 -20.81 -1.99
CA LEU A 110 -13.56 -19.44 -1.50
C LEU A 110 -12.17 -18.88 -1.13
N LEU A 111 -11.33 -19.65 -0.44
CA LEU A 111 -9.97 -19.22 -0.09
C LEU A 111 -9.10 -19.02 -1.33
N GLU A 112 -9.20 -19.89 -2.33
CA GLU A 112 -8.46 -19.75 -3.58
C GLU A 112 -8.94 -18.53 -4.40
N ASP A 113 -10.24 -18.29 -4.45
CA ASP A 113 -10.80 -17.10 -5.08
C ASP A 113 -10.39 -15.83 -4.34
N CYS A 114 -10.42 -15.80 -3.00
CA CYS A 114 -9.89 -14.71 -2.20
C CYS A 114 -8.41 -14.44 -2.51
N ARG A 115 -7.59 -15.49 -2.62
CA ARG A 115 -6.18 -15.35 -2.96
C ARG A 115 -5.99 -14.77 -4.36
N THR A 116 -6.71 -15.30 -5.34
CA THR A 116 -6.51 -14.98 -6.77
C THR A 116 -7.12 -13.64 -7.17
N TYR A 117 -8.32 -13.34 -6.71
CA TYR A 117 -9.10 -12.17 -7.10
C TYR A 117 -9.14 -11.07 -6.04
N GLY A 118 -8.72 -11.37 -4.80
CA GLY A 118 -8.63 -10.41 -3.70
C GLY A 118 -7.19 -10.03 -3.37
N ILE A 119 -6.42 -10.94 -2.75
CA ILE A 119 -5.12 -10.63 -2.14
C ILE A 119 -4.09 -10.17 -3.18
N LEU A 120 -3.96 -10.86 -4.31
CA LEU A 120 -2.99 -10.49 -5.35
C LEU A 120 -3.32 -9.14 -6.00
N PRO A 121 -4.55 -8.88 -6.46
CA PRO A 121 -4.93 -7.56 -6.96
C PRO A 121 -4.78 -6.46 -5.92
N PHE A 122 -5.22 -6.69 -4.69
CA PHE A 122 -5.06 -5.74 -3.59
C PHE A 122 -3.59 -5.35 -3.38
N SER A 123 -2.68 -6.33 -3.36
CA SER A 123 -1.24 -6.06 -3.18
C SER A 123 -0.66 -5.20 -4.30
N ASN A 124 -1.11 -5.40 -5.54
CA ASN A 124 -0.70 -4.58 -6.68
C ASN A 124 -1.25 -3.16 -6.59
N LEU A 125 -2.53 -3.01 -6.25
CA LEU A 125 -3.18 -1.71 -6.08
C LEU A 125 -2.57 -0.93 -4.90
N ALA A 126 -2.34 -1.59 -3.76
CA ALA A 126 -1.70 -1.00 -2.59
C ALA A 126 -0.28 -0.49 -2.90
N ARG A 127 0.50 -1.25 -3.67
CA ARG A 127 1.84 -0.80 -4.10
C ARG A 127 1.78 0.48 -4.91
N MET A 128 0.80 0.63 -5.80
CA MET A 128 0.62 1.88 -6.56
C MET A 128 0.26 3.05 -5.65
N ALA A 129 -0.62 2.82 -4.67
CA ALA A 129 -0.97 3.85 -3.69
C ALA A 129 0.26 4.27 -2.85
N PHE A 130 1.12 3.32 -2.46
CA PHE A 130 2.36 3.62 -1.74
C PHE A 130 3.33 4.42 -2.60
N ILE A 131 3.55 4.04 -3.86
CA ILE A 131 4.40 4.79 -4.80
C ILE A 131 3.88 6.23 -4.94
N ALA A 132 2.59 6.41 -5.15
CA ALA A 132 1.99 7.75 -5.29
C ALA A 132 2.16 8.59 -4.02
N THR A 133 1.93 7.99 -2.85
CA THR A 133 2.09 8.66 -1.55
C THR A 133 3.54 9.05 -1.28
N ASP A 134 4.49 8.16 -1.56
CA ASP A 134 5.91 8.41 -1.32
C ASP A 134 6.48 9.46 -2.28
N ILE A 135 6.04 9.44 -3.55
CA ILE A 135 6.41 10.49 -4.51
C ILE A 135 5.86 11.84 -4.04
N LEU A 136 4.57 11.91 -3.66
CA LEU A 136 3.96 13.14 -3.18
C LEU A 136 4.71 13.70 -1.96
N LYS A 137 4.99 12.85 -0.96
CA LYS A 137 5.77 13.21 0.24
C LYS A 137 7.17 13.71 -0.12
N SER A 138 7.83 13.09 -1.10
CA SER A 138 9.16 13.50 -1.55
C SER A 138 9.17 14.87 -2.24
N LEU A 139 8.09 15.26 -2.93
CA LEU A 139 7.93 16.60 -3.50
C LEU A 139 7.82 17.67 -2.41
N VAL A 140 7.14 17.37 -1.32
CA VAL A 140 7.10 18.26 -0.13
C VAL A 140 8.48 18.36 0.51
N ASN A 141 9.17 17.24 0.71
CA ASN A 141 10.52 17.22 1.29
C ASN A 141 11.54 18.00 0.45
N LYS A 142 11.32 18.09 -0.85
CA LYS A 142 12.14 18.89 -1.79
C LYS A 142 11.68 20.36 -1.89
N GLY A 143 10.62 20.74 -1.21
CA GLY A 143 10.07 22.11 -1.27
C GLY A 143 9.43 22.47 -2.62
N ILE A 144 9.06 21.48 -3.43
CA ILE A 144 8.33 21.67 -4.70
C ILE A 144 6.84 21.89 -4.42
N LEU A 145 6.31 21.15 -3.44
CA LEU A 145 4.98 21.32 -2.89
C LEU A 145 5.09 21.75 -1.43
N ASN A 146 4.08 22.39 -0.91
CA ASN A 146 3.93 22.67 0.52
C ASN A 146 2.97 21.66 1.18
N SER A 147 2.87 21.66 2.52
CA SER A 147 2.00 20.76 3.27
C SER A 147 0.52 20.96 2.98
N ASP A 148 0.10 22.17 2.62
CA ASP A 148 -1.29 22.46 2.27
C ASP A 148 -1.63 21.88 0.90
N ASP A 149 -0.69 21.95 -0.07
CA ASP A 149 -0.86 21.30 -1.37
C ASP A 149 -1.00 19.77 -1.21
N GLU A 150 -0.16 19.15 -0.38
CA GLU A 150 -0.25 17.72 -0.05
C GLU A 150 -1.60 17.37 0.55
N SER A 151 -2.03 18.13 1.55
CA SER A 151 -3.30 17.93 2.24
C SER A 151 -4.50 18.10 1.29
N ASN A 152 -4.45 19.09 0.42
CA ASN A 152 -5.50 19.33 -0.59
C ASN A 152 -5.57 18.18 -1.61
N ILE A 153 -4.42 17.68 -2.10
CA ILE A 153 -4.39 16.53 -3.02
C ILE A 153 -5.00 15.30 -2.34
N LYS A 154 -4.58 14.99 -1.11
CA LYS A 154 -5.10 13.85 -0.35
C LYS A 154 -6.57 14.01 0.01
N GLY A 155 -7.00 15.21 0.40
CA GLY A 155 -8.37 15.50 0.79
C GLY A 155 -9.37 15.41 -0.37
N ASN A 156 -8.92 15.57 -1.61
CA ASN A 156 -9.75 15.38 -2.80
C ASN A 156 -9.88 13.91 -3.24
N ILE A 157 -9.17 12.98 -2.59
CA ILE A 157 -9.30 11.56 -2.87
C ILE A 157 -10.46 11.01 -2.04
N HIS A 158 -11.47 10.50 -2.73
CA HIS A 158 -12.59 9.83 -2.08
C HIS A 158 -12.12 8.48 -1.52
N THR A 159 -12.21 8.31 -0.21
CA THR A 159 -11.78 7.10 0.50
C THR A 159 -12.94 6.53 1.32
N ILE A 160 -12.85 5.23 1.66
CA ILE A 160 -13.81 4.62 2.59
C ILE A 160 -13.89 5.39 3.91
N THR A 161 -12.76 5.90 4.41
CA THR A 161 -12.74 6.71 5.63
C THR A 161 -13.58 8.00 5.46
N SER A 162 -13.47 8.68 4.31
CA SER A 162 -14.28 9.87 4.05
C SER A 162 -15.76 9.54 3.91
N GLU A 163 -16.10 8.38 3.32
CA GLU A 163 -17.48 7.89 3.28
C GLU A 163 -18.03 7.59 4.68
N VAL A 164 -17.27 6.84 5.50
CA VAL A 164 -17.66 6.50 6.87
C VAL A 164 -17.97 7.77 7.66
N ILE A 165 -17.11 8.80 7.56
CA ILE A 165 -17.32 10.08 8.25
C ILE A 165 -18.61 10.77 7.75
N ALA A 166 -18.80 10.86 6.43
CA ALA A 166 -19.97 11.49 5.84
C ALA A 166 -21.28 10.75 6.20
N ASP A 167 -21.26 9.43 6.14
CA ASP A 167 -22.42 8.62 6.51
C ASP A 167 -22.69 8.68 8.02
N PHE A 168 -21.66 8.74 8.87
CA PHE A 168 -21.83 8.94 10.30
C PHE A 168 -22.43 10.31 10.64
N GLU A 169 -22.04 11.38 9.94
CA GLU A 169 -22.71 12.67 10.03
C GLU A 169 -24.19 12.59 9.60
N SER A 170 -24.47 11.80 8.56
CA SER A 170 -25.84 11.58 8.07
C SER A 170 -26.70 10.84 9.08
N VAL A 171 -26.12 9.92 9.88
CA VAL A 171 -26.80 9.32 11.03
C VAL A 171 -27.16 10.37 12.08
N HIS A 172 -26.22 11.25 12.42
CA HIS A 172 -26.48 12.36 13.37
C HIS A 172 -27.59 13.29 12.89
N LYS A 173 -27.65 13.54 11.56
CA LYS A 173 -28.70 14.35 10.93
C LYS A 173 -30.02 13.56 10.73
N LYS A 174 -30.08 12.28 11.15
CA LYS A 174 -31.24 11.38 10.98
C LYS A 174 -31.63 11.14 9.52
N GLN A 175 -30.69 11.23 8.60
CA GLN A 175 -30.90 10.99 7.16
C GLN A 175 -30.77 9.50 6.82
N ILE A 176 -29.94 8.77 7.56
CA ILE A 176 -29.80 7.31 7.52
C ILE A 176 -29.94 6.75 8.93
N SER A 177 -30.36 5.49 9.04
CA SER A 177 -30.48 4.84 10.34
C SER A 177 -29.12 4.31 10.82
N MET A 178 -28.97 4.15 12.15
CA MET A 178 -27.77 3.51 12.73
C MET A 178 -27.65 2.05 12.26
N ASN A 179 -28.76 1.36 12.00
CA ASN A 179 -28.74 -0.02 11.53
C ASN A 179 -28.17 -0.09 10.11
N ASP A 180 -28.59 0.80 9.20
CA ASP A 180 -28.05 0.85 7.83
C ASP A 180 -26.55 1.18 7.85
N PHE A 181 -26.13 2.08 8.74
CA PHE A 181 -24.72 2.40 8.94
C PHE A 181 -23.92 1.18 9.42
N LEU A 182 -24.45 0.43 10.41
CA LEU A 182 -23.78 -0.76 10.93
C LEU A 182 -23.77 -1.92 9.91
N GLU A 183 -24.83 -2.07 9.11
CA GLU A 183 -24.86 -3.04 8.02
C GLU A 183 -23.76 -2.77 7.00
N LYS A 184 -23.56 -1.49 6.64
CA LYS A 184 -22.54 -1.07 5.66
C LYS A 184 -21.12 -1.15 6.22
N TYR A 185 -20.88 -0.75 7.47
CA TYR A 185 -19.53 -0.53 8.01
C TYR A 185 -19.19 -1.40 9.24
N GLY A 186 -20.14 -2.14 9.79
CA GLY A 186 -19.94 -2.91 11.03
C GLY A 186 -18.89 -4.02 10.94
N HIS A 187 -18.48 -4.39 9.72
CA HIS A 187 -17.40 -5.35 9.46
C HIS A 187 -16.00 -4.72 9.52
N LEU A 188 -15.89 -3.39 9.52
CA LEU A 188 -14.60 -2.69 9.59
C LEU A 188 -14.04 -2.75 11.01
N ARG A 189 -12.73 -3.01 11.13
CA ARG A 189 -12.07 -2.98 12.44
C ARG A 189 -11.89 -1.54 12.91
N PRO A 190 -12.11 -1.24 14.21
CA PRO A 190 -11.70 0.02 14.79
C PRO A 190 -10.18 0.20 14.65
N GLY A 191 -9.76 1.35 14.10
CA GLY A 191 -8.34 1.70 13.96
C GLY A 191 -7.64 1.16 12.70
N THR A 192 -8.38 0.67 11.70
CA THR A 192 -7.87 0.41 10.35
C THR A 192 -8.10 1.60 9.45
#